data_291bf4cd1ab84731836980f6817b9223
#
_entry.id   291bf4cd1ab84731836980f6817b9223
#
_cell.length_a   1.000
_cell.length_b   1.000
_cell.length_c   1.000
_cell.angle_alpha   90.00
_cell.angle_beta   90.00
_cell.angle_gamma   90.00
#
_symmetry.space_group_name_H-M   'P 1'
#
loop_
_entity.id
_entity.type
_entity.pdbx_description
1 polymer ?
#
loop_
_entity_poly.entity_id
_entity_poly.type
_entity_poly.pdbx_seq_one_letter_code
_entity_poly.pdbx_strand_id
1 'polypeptide(L)'
;MGITLWNIPHAGALLSFGLRGEFRYAEPRETGDVMSDSAGVDPSGTRAALDQATHAPGAIYASPEIFRREVAEYFKREWLYVGRVEELAEPGDFMALRLVDEPVLLSRDRDGQLHANYNMCVHRGVEVAYGSGNLKAFSCPYHGWVYGLDGQLKGAAYMAETKDFDVADCALTPLQLDVWRGNIFINFDPDAKPLADAMAVIDDEFSFLGWEKCRLGNKLEIDLACNWKFVHENLMDFYHVGVLHAGSFGANFKFQPDDVNVKPDGGLSIFYNAGPPTPGAEPLLGKMPWLEDRPHSFACTAYRSPNLTFFGRIDCIRPMVAWPIDEGRTRVVIYHLFPEEFFDRPDFAETLKIYHDYQILVLEEDRVMIESMQKAMSSPVYRPGRMSTLEKGVHNFLNGYLDRVIGGATP
;
A
#
# COMPACT_ATOMS: atom_id res chain seq x y z
N MET A 1 -17.04 -9.82 10.34
CA MET A 1 -15.65 -9.83 9.87
C MET A 1 -15.68 -10.43 8.47
N GLY A 2 -15.52 -9.61 7.44
CA GLY A 2 -15.56 -10.04 6.04
C GLY A 2 -14.16 -10.05 5.49
N ILE A 3 -13.61 -11.24 5.25
CA ILE A 3 -12.39 -11.44 4.48
C ILE A 3 -12.84 -11.60 3.03
N THR A 4 -12.43 -10.69 2.15
CA THR A 4 -12.78 -10.76 0.73
C THR A 4 -11.63 -11.44 -0.02
N LEU A 5 -11.89 -12.64 -0.51
CA LEU A 5 -10.98 -13.40 -1.35
C LEU A 5 -11.20 -13.03 -2.81
N TRP A 6 -10.19 -12.51 -3.47
CA TRP A 6 -10.18 -12.31 -4.91
C TRP A 6 -9.36 -13.42 -5.57
N ASN A 7 -10.05 -14.34 -6.24
CA ASN A 7 -9.42 -15.27 -7.16
C ASN A 7 -9.44 -14.65 -8.55
N ILE A 8 -8.31 -14.60 -9.22
CA ILE A 8 -8.23 -14.24 -10.65
C ILE A 8 -8.82 -15.40 -11.44
N PRO A 9 -9.89 -15.22 -12.23
CA PRO A 9 -10.44 -16.31 -13.02
C PRO A 9 -9.59 -16.56 -14.26
N HIS A 10 -9.19 -17.82 -14.45
CA HIS A 10 -9.03 -18.34 -15.81
C HIS A 10 -10.40 -18.27 -16.50
N ALA A 11 -10.43 -17.81 -17.75
CA ALA A 11 -11.62 -17.59 -18.54
C ALA A 11 -12.71 -18.66 -18.35
N GLY A 12 -13.87 -18.25 -17.88
CA GLY A 12 -15.09 -19.05 -17.91
C GLY A 12 -15.96 -18.96 -16.66
N ALA A 13 -17.11 -18.31 -16.83
CA ALA A 13 -18.31 -18.32 -16.00
C ALA A 13 -18.50 -17.16 -14.99
N LEU A 14 -19.39 -16.27 -15.39
CA LEU A 14 -20.07 -15.25 -14.58
C LEU A 14 -20.96 -15.92 -13.50
N LEU A 15 -20.74 -15.56 -12.25
CA LEU A 15 -21.75 -15.67 -11.20
C LEU A 15 -21.86 -14.33 -10.48
N SER A 16 -23.00 -13.69 -10.63
CA SER A 16 -23.38 -12.43 -9.96
C SER A 16 -23.79 -12.73 -8.51
N PHE A 17 -23.09 -12.14 -7.55
CA PHE A 17 -23.61 -12.01 -6.18
C PHE A 17 -23.67 -10.54 -5.81
N GLY A 18 -24.91 -10.03 -5.64
CA GLY A 18 -25.18 -8.71 -5.11
C GLY A 18 -24.98 -8.67 -3.59
N LEU A 19 -24.14 -7.80 -3.12
CA LEU A 19 -24.06 -7.41 -1.72
C LEU A 19 -24.51 -5.95 -1.59
N ARG A 20 -25.63 -5.74 -0.90
CA ARG A 20 -26.06 -4.42 -0.44
C ARG A 20 -25.33 -4.14 0.87
N GLY A 21 -24.33 -3.27 0.83
CA GLY A 21 -23.74 -2.65 2.01
C GLY A 21 -24.35 -1.25 2.21
N GLU A 22 -24.95 -0.99 3.37
CA GLU A 22 -25.42 0.35 3.71
C GLU A 22 -24.23 1.26 4.01
N PHE A 23 -24.04 2.28 3.17
CA PHE A 23 -23.07 3.36 3.40
C PHE A 23 -23.70 4.41 4.31
N ARG A 24 -23.14 4.64 5.48
CA ARG A 24 -23.41 5.82 6.28
C ARG A 24 -22.36 6.88 5.96
N TYR A 25 -22.78 7.98 5.37
CA TYR A 25 -21.96 9.17 5.19
C TYR A 25 -21.78 9.88 6.54
N ALA A 26 -20.55 10.21 6.89
CA ALA A 26 -20.27 11.19 7.93
C ALA A 26 -20.46 12.59 7.33
N GLU A 27 -21.11 13.50 8.07
CA GLU A 27 -21.34 14.87 7.61
C GLU A 27 -20.02 15.64 7.43
N PRO A 28 -19.90 16.49 6.39
CA PRO A 28 -18.71 17.33 6.19
C PRO A 28 -18.64 18.40 7.29
N ARG A 29 -17.52 18.44 8.00
CA ARG A 29 -17.19 19.55 8.92
C ARG A 29 -16.58 20.70 8.10
N GLU A 30 -16.97 21.91 8.48
CA GLU A 30 -16.62 23.16 7.82
C GLU A 30 -15.09 23.35 7.66
N THR A 31 -14.71 23.74 6.45
CA THR A 31 -13.36 24.17 6.10
C THR A 31 -13.14 25.62 6.53
N GLY A 32 -12.32 25.84 7.51
CA GLY A 32 -11.82 27.16 7.90
C GLY A 32 -10.73 26.99 8.96
N ASP A 33 -9.47 27.05 8.55
CA ASP A 33 -8.48 27.97 9.05
C ASP A 33 -7.07 27.56 8.60
N VAL A 34 -6.27 28.56 8.29
CA VAL A 34 -4.85 28.51 7.97
C VAL A 34 -4.10 27.72 9.04
N MET A 35 -3.39 26.68 8.60
CA MET A 35 -2.61 25.77 9.45
C MET A 35 -1.60 26.56 10.29
N SER A 36 -1.88 26.71 11.57
CA SER A 36 -0.92 27.18 12.55
C SER A 36 -0.01 26.03 12.98
N ASP A 37 1.24 26.38 13.18
CA ASP A 37 2.38 25.66 13.75
C ASP A 37 2.03 24.38 14.54
N SER A 38 2.77 23.30 14.20
CA SER A 38 2.83 21.98 14.86
C SER A 38 1.75 21.73 15.93
N ALA A 39 0.91 20.74 15.73
CA ALA A 39 -0.19 20.31 16.61
C ALA A 39 0.18 20.05 18.10
N GLY A 40 1.03 20.85 18.70
CA GLY A 40 1.49 20.73 20.08
C GLY A 40 2.24 19.43 20.42
N VAL A 41 2.77 18.75 19.39
CA VAL A 41 3.51 17.49 19.54
C VAL A 41 5.00 17.81 19.71
N ASP A 42 5.59 17.37 20.81
CA ASP A 42 7.04 17.41 21.01
C ASP A 42 7.69 16.11 20.54
N PRO A 43 8.38 16.10 19.39
CA PRO A 43 9.04 14.91 18.85
C PRO A 43 10.48 14.75 19.36
N SER A 44 10.96 15.58 20.25
CA SER A 44 12.39 15.65 20.67
C SER A 44 12.89 14.30 21.16
N GLY A 45 12.07 13.55 21.92
CA GLY A 45 12.42 12.22 22.38
C GLY A 45 12.60 11.21 21.26
N THR A 46 11.77 11.28 20.20
CA THR A 46 11.87 10.39 19.02
C THR A 46 13.07 10.76 18.14
N ARG A 47 13.42 12.04 18.08
CA ARG A 47 14.58 12.55 17.31
C ARG A 47 15.92 12.34 18.01
N ALA A 48 15.93 11.97 19.28
CA ALA A 48 17.16 11.69 19.99
C ALA A 48 17.95 10.55 19.33
N ALA A 49 19.24 10.42 19.62
CA ALA A 49 20.05 9.29 19.17
C ALA A 49 19.39 7.96 19.62
N LEU A 50 19.48 6.89 18.82
CA LEU A 50 18.74 5.64 19.02
C LEU A 50 18.88 5.07 20.44
N ASP A 51 20.08 5.15 21.02
CA ASP A 51 20.37 4.70 22.38
C ASP A 51 19.72 5.55 23.48
N GLN A 52 19.14 6.70 23.11
CA GLN A 52 18.40 7.65 23.96
C GLN A 52 16.96 7.88 23.48
N ALA A 53 16.61 7.41 22.29
CA ALA A 53 15.33 7.67 21.67
C ALA A 53 14.14 7.03 22.41
N THR A 54 12.98 7.67 22.23
CA THR A 54 11.68 7.11 22.62
C THR A 54 10.79 6.94 21.38
N HIS A 55 9.79 6.08 21.50
CA HIS A 55 8.72 6.02 20.50
C HIS A 55 8.02 7.37 20.34
N ALA A 56 7.20 7.50 19.30
CA ALA A 56 6.51 8.77 19.03
C ALA A 56 5.37 9.05 20.03
N PRO A 57 5.06 10.33 20.27
CA PRO A 57 3.90 10.75 21.06
C PRO A 57 2.59 10.18 20.50
N GLY A 58 1.65 9.83 21.41
CA GLY A 58 0.37 9.22 21.01
C GLY A 58 -0.45 10.04 20.01
N ALA A 59 -0.35 11.38 20.06
CA ALA A 59 -1.03 12.25 19.10
C ALA A 59 -0.63 11.99 17.64
N ILE A 60 0.60 11.52 17.37
CA ILE A 60 1.07 11.13 16.03
C ILE A 60 0.19 10.03 15.43
N TYR A 61 -0.42 9.19 16.26
CA TYR A 61 -1.23 8.04 15.83
C TYR A 61 -2.75 8.25 15.99
N ALA A 62 -3.16 9.25 16.78
CA ALA A 62 -4.56 9.38 17.18
C ALA A 62 -5.18 10.75 16.86
N SER A 63 -4.41 11.71 16.30
CA SER A 63 -4.92 13.03 15.95
C SER A 63 -5.53 13.06 14.55
N PRO A 64 -6.83 13.38 14.41
CA PRO A 64 -7.45 13.60 13.09
C PRO A 64 -6.83 14.77 12.32
N GLU A 65 -6.27 15.76 13.03
CA GLU A 65 -5.60 16.91 12.41
C GLU A 65 -4.27 16.50 11.77
N ILE A 66 -3.46 15.73 12.50
CA ILE A 66 -2.22 15.17 11.97
C ILE A 66 -2.54 14.26 10.79
N PHE A 67 -3.57 13.43 10.88
CA PHE A 67 -3.99 12.57 9.78
C PHE A 67 -4.35 13.37 8.52
N ARG A 68 -5.12 14.45 8.64
CA ARG A 68 -5.42 15.32 7.49
C ARG A 68 -4.16 15.91 6.85
N ARG A 69 -3.16 16.25 7.67
CA ARG A 69 -1.88 16.74 7.21
C ARG A 69 -1.08 15.63 6.50
N GLU A 70 -1.07 14.41 7.03
CA GLU A 70 -0.47 13.24 6.37
C GLU A 70 -1.05 13.02 4.96
N VAL A 71 -2.38 13.09 4.83
CA VAL A 71 -3.02 12.96 3.52
C VAL A 71 -2.57 14.05 2.56
N ALA A 72 -2.58 15.32 3.00
CA ALA A 72 -2.30 16.45 2.13
C ALA A 72 -0.81 16.60 1.75
N GLU A 73 0.08 16.42 2.73
CA GLU A 73 1.50 16.78 2.60
C GLU A 73 2.41 15.56 2.38
N TYR A 74 1.89 14.35 2.61
CA TYR A 74 2.67 13.13 2.47
C TYR A 74 2.07 12.20 1.41
N PHE A 75 0.90 11.62 1.62
CA PHE A 75 0.32 10.67 0.66
C PHE A 75 0.05 11.30 -0.71
N LYS A 76 -0.45 12.53 -0.78
CA LYS A 76 -0.75 13.19 -2.05
C LYS A 76 0.48 13.79 -2.76
N ARG A 77 1.67 13.69 -2.16
CA ARG A 77 2.92 14.21 -2.72
C ARG A 77 3.91 13.12 -3.12
N GLU A 78 3.60 11.87 -2.79
CA GLU A 78 4.50 10.74 -3.02
C GLU A 78 3.93 9.75 -4.04
N TRP A 79 4.82 8.96 -4.65
CA TRP A 79 4.41 7.83 -5.47
C TRP A 79 3.83 6.71 -4.60
N LEU A 80 2.61 6.31 -4.90
CA LEU A 80 1.84 5.32 -4.16
C LEU A 80 1.72 4.04 -4.97
N TYR A 81 2.11 2.92 -4.40
CA TYR A 81 1.88 1.60 -5.00
C TYR A 81 0.39 1.29 -4.97
N VAL A 82 -0.23 0.99 -6.11
CA VAL A 82 -1.67 0.76 -6.22
C VAL A 82 -2.06 -0.62 -6.74
N GLY A 83 -1.13 -1.38 -7.29
CA GLY A 83 -1.42 -2.72 -7.79
C GLY A 83 -0.41 -3.26 -8.78
N ARG A 84 -0.82 -4.31 -9.46
CA ARG A 84 -0.03 -5.00 -10.47
C ARG A 84 -0.67 -4.85 -11.84
N VAL A 85 0.18 -4.84 -12.88
CA VAL A 85 -0.29 -4.73 -14.28
C VAL A 85 -1.21 -5.89 -14.68
N GLU A 86 -1.09 -7.06 -14.03
CA GLU A 86 -1.95 -8.23 -14.25
C GLU A 86 -3.40 -8.02 -13.76
N GLU A 87 -3.64 -7.04 -12.90
CA GLU A 87 -5.00 -6.67 -12.46
C GLU A 87 -5.76 -5.86 -13.53
N LEU A 88 -5.03 -5.36 -14.53
CA LEU A 88 -5.55 -4.65 -15.70
C LEU A 88 -4.95 -5.28 -16.98
N ALA A 89 -5.09 -6.60 -17.16
CA ALA A 89 -4.38 -7.36 -18.18
C ALA A 89 -4.88 -7.05 -19.60
N GLU A 90 -6.20 -6.90 -19.76
CA GLU A 90 -6.85 -6.81 -21.07
C GLU A 90 -7.32 -5.38 -21.36
N PRO A 91 -7.35 -4.98 -22.65
CA PRO A 91 -7.97 -3.73 -23.05
C PRO A 91 -9.44 -3.64 -22.59
N GLY A 92 -9.76 -2.56 -21.89
CA GLY A 92 -11.05 -2.34 -21.27
C GLY A 92 -11.09 -2.65 -19.77
N ASP A 93 -10.08 -3.31 -19.23
CA ASP A 93 -10.01 -3.56 -17.78
C ASP A 93 -9.90 -2.25 -17.01
N PHE A 94 -10.62 -2.21 -15.89
CA PHE A 94 -10.60 -1.08 -14.98
C PHE A 94 -10.71 -1.49 -13.53
N MET A 95 -10.21 -0.62 -12.64
CA MET A 95 -10.39 -0.68 -11.19
C MET A 95 -10.76 0.71 -10.67
N ALA A 96 -11.90 0.80 -9.98
CA ALA A 96 -12.30 1.96 -9.21
C ALA A 96 -11.88 1.77 -7.75
N LEU A 97 -11.01 2.62 -7.26
CA LEU A 97 -10.39 2.56 -5.94
C LEU A 97 -10.75 3.81 -5.13
N ARG A 98 -10.72 3.69 -3.81
CA ARG A 98 -10.73 4.86 -2.91
C ARG A 98 -9.42 4.87 -2.14
N LEU A 99 -8.60 5.87 -2.42
CA LEU A 99 -7.25 6.00 -1.87
C LEU A 99 -7.12 7.32 -1.14
N VAL A 100 -6.81 7.29 0.16
CA VAL A 100 -6.71 8.49 1.03
C VAL A 100 -7.89 9.47 0.83
N ASP A 101 -9.10 8.93 0.81
CA ASP A 101 -10.38 9.62 0.56
C ASP A 101 -10.63 10.10 -0.87
N GLU A 102 -9.71 9.89 -1.81
CA GLU A 102 -9.92 10.24 -3.21
C GLU A 102 -10.47 9.07 -4.03
N PRO A 103 -11.48 9.30 -4.86
CA PRO A 103 -11.94 8.30 -5.81
C PRO A 103 -10.98 8.26 -7.02
N VAL A 104 -10.36 7.11 -7.24
CA VAL A 104 -9.38 6.88 -8.31
C VAL A 104 -9.91 5.84 -9.27
N LEU A 105 -9.71 6.06 -10.56
CA LEU A 105 -10.05 5.13 -11.63
C LEU A 105 -8.78 4.78 -12.41
N LEU A 106 -8.41 3.52 -12.35
CA LEU A 106 -7.36 2.93 -13.17
C LEU A 106 -8.01 2.20 -14.33
N SER A 107 -7.44 2.30 -15.52
CA SER A 107 -7.97 1.63 -16.72
C SER A 107 -6.88 1.30 -17.72
N ARG A 108 -7.10 0.25 -18.52
CA ARG A 108 -6.30 -0.05 -19.71
C ARG A 108 -7.12 0.27 -20.96
N ASP A 109 -6.60 1.14 -21.81
CA ASP A 109 -7.27 1.50 -23.07
C ASP A 109 -7.10 0.42 -24.13
N ARG A 110 -7.66 0.69 -25.34
CA ARG A 110 -7.63 -0.27 -26.44
C ARG A 110 -6.26 -0.44 -27.09
N ASP A 111 -5.40 0.54 -26.90
CA ASP A 111 -4.00 0.54 -27.38
C ASP A 111 -3.06 -0.09 -26.37
N GLY A 112 -3.60 -0.56 -25.22
CA GLY A 112 -2.87 -1.21 -24.15
C GLY A 112 -2.21 -0.25 -23.16
N GLN A 113 -2.48 1.07 -23.27
CA GLN A 113 -1.95 2.06 -22.35
C GLN A 113 -2.73 2.07 -21.04
N LEU A 114 -2.02 2.24 -19.92
CA LEU A 114 -2.61 2.41 -18.60
C LEU A 114 -2.89 3.90 -18.34
N HIS A 115 -4.04 4.17 -17.74
CA HIS A 115 -4.46 5.49 -17.34
C HIS A 115 -4.89 5.51 -15.88
N ALA A 116 -4.62 6.63 -15.21
CA ALA A 116 -5.14 6.93 -13.88
C ALA A 116 -5.85 8.28 -13.93
N ASN A 117 -7.05 8.31 -13.40
CA ASN A 117 -7.86 9.55 -13.35
C ASN A 117 -8.56 9.65 -11.99
N TYR A 118 -8.92 10.84 -11.56
CA TYR A 118 -9.96 10.97 -10.55
C TYR A 118 -11.27 10.38 -11.08
N ASN A 119 -11.87 9.50 -10.32
CA ASN A 119 -13.15 8.85 -10.67
C ASN A 119 -14.33 9.80 -10.40
N MET A 120 -14.30 10.97 -11.01
CA MET A 120 -15.29 12.03 -10.80
C MET A 120 -15.72 12.66 -12.11
N CYS A 121 -17.01 12.51 -12.45
CA CYS A 121 -17.62 13.18 -13.60
C CYS A 121 -17.48 14.69 -13.46
N VAL A 122 -16.87 15.35 -14.45
CA VAL A 122 -16.64 16.81 -14.40
C VAL A 122 -17.92 17.64 -14.41
N HIS A 123 -19.07 17.03 -14.72
CA HIS A 123 -20.36 17.73 -14.67
C HIS A 123 -20.77 18.06 -13.22
N ARG A 124 -20.79 17.08 -12.30
CA ARG A 124 -21.25 17.26 -10.91
C ARG A 124 -20.58 16.33 -9.90
N GLY A 125 -19.38 15.79 -10.18
CA GLY A 125 -18.57 15.04 -9.23
C GLY A 125 -19.03 13.61 -8.95
N VAL A 126 -20.01 13.05 -9.66
CA VAL A 126 -20.45 11.67 -9.47
C VAL A 126 -19.38 10.70 -9.96
N GLU A 127 -19.11 9.62 -9.21
CA GLU A 127 -18.21 8.56 -9.66
C GLU A 127 -18.74 7.90 -10.93
N VAL A 128 -17.87 7.71 -11.93
CA VAL A 128 -18.26 7.19 -13.25
C VAL A 128 -18.15 5.67 -13.37
N ALA A 129 -17.41 5.04 -12.43
CA ALA A 129 -17.24 3.59 -12.37
C ALA A 129 -17.18 3.11 -10.92
N TYR A 130 -17.55 1.84 -10.69
CA TYR A 130 -17.55 1.19 -9.38
C TYR A 130 -16.95 -0.22 -9.48
N GLY A 131 -16.16 -0.63 -8.49
CA GLY A 131 -15.54 -1.95 -8.46
C GLY A 131 -14.49 -2.13 -9.56
N SER A 132 -14.42 -3.31 -10.13
CA SER A 132 -13.51 -3.65 -11.22
C SER A 132 -14.25 -4.46 -12.30
N GLY A 133 -13.70 -4.49 -13.50
CA GLY A 133 -14.27 -5.24 -14.61
C GLY A 133 -13.68 -4.81 -15.95
N ASN A 134 -14.41 -5.15 -17.04
CA ASN A 134 -14.02 -4.79 -18.40
C ASN A 134 -15.14 -4.03 -19.10
N LEU A 135 -14.86 -2.82 -19.55
CA LEU A 135 -15.82 -1.92 -20.20
C LEU A 135 -15.25 -1.35 -21.50
N LYS A 136 -16.13 -0.86 -22.35
CA LYS A 136 -15.75 -0.15 -23.59
C LYS A 136 -15.57 1.35 -23.37
N ALA A 137 -16.26 1.90 -22.38
CA ALA A 137 -16.28 3.29 -21.97
C ALA A 137 -16.98 3.41 -20.62
N PHE A 138 -16.76 4.50 -19.91
CA PHE A 138 -17.43 4.82 -18.66
C PHE A 138 -18.63 5.71 -18.91
N SER A 139 -19.79 5.38 -18.37
CA SER A 139 -21.00 6.20 -18.48
C SER A 139 -21.40 6.71 -17.11
N CYS A 140 -21.39 8.02 -16.92
CA CYS A 140 -21.83 8.63 -15.67
C CYS A 140 -23.28 8.23 -15.37
N PRO A 141 -23.58 7.62 -14.22
CA PRO A 141 -24.91 7.10 -13.93
C PRO A 141 -25.94 8.19 -13.70
N TYR A 142 -25.52 9.47 -13.58
CA TYR A 142 -26.42 10.57 -13.28
C TYR A 142 -27.04 11.16 -14.55
N HIS A 143 -26.21 11.61 -15.53
CA HIS A 143 -26.72 12.26 -16.73
C HIS A 143 -26.23 11.63 -18.06
N GLY A 144 -25.60 10.44 -17.96
CA GLY A 144 -25.18 9.70 -19.14
C GLY A 144 -24.01 10.32 -19.91
N TRP A 145 -23.18 11.16 -19.27
CA TRP A 145 -21.93 11.60 -19.88
C TRP A 145 -21.01 10.40 -20.06
N VAL A 146 -20.42 10.27 -21.24
CA VAL A 146 -19.63 9.10 -21.62
C VAL A 146 -18.16 9.48 -21.75
N TYR A 147 -17.31 8.78 -21.00
CA TYR A 147 -15.85 8.94 -21.03
C TYR A 147 -15.21 7.72 -21.68
N GLY A 148 -14.16 7.95 -22.47
CA GLY A 148 -13.29 6.88 -22.94
C GLY A 148 -12.50 6.24 -21.78
N LEU A 149 -11.84 5.12 -22.08
CA LEU A 149 -10.93 4.47 -21.13
C LEU A 149 -9.72 5.36 -20.79
N ASP A 150 -9.40 6.30 -21.67
CA ASP A 150 -8.40 7.35 -21.51
C ASP A 150 -8.85 8.54 -20.62
N GLY A 151 -10.08 8.51 -20.13
CA GLY A 151 -10.69 9.60 -19.35
C GLY A 151 -11.24 10.76 -20.18
N GLN A 152 -11.05 10.78 -21.49
CA GLN A 152 -11.56 11.84 -22.36
C GLN A 152 -13.09 11.76 -22.50
N LEU A 153 -13.79 12.90 -22.42
CA LEU A 153 -15.23 12.95 -22.67
C LEU A 153 -15.49 12.64 -24.14
N LYS A 154 -16.32 11.64 -24.41
CA LYS A 154 -16.72 11.24 -25.79
C LYS A 154 -18.11 11.69 -26.15
N GLY A 155 -18.95 12.07 -25.18
CA GLY A 155 -20.27 12.55 -25.40
C GLY A 155 -20.97 13.04 -24.14
N ALA A 156 -21.77 14.09 -24.30
CA ALA A 156 -22.56 14.70 -23.23
C ALA A 156 -23.99 14.94 -23.76
N ALA A 157 -24.97 14.20 -23.24
CA ALA A 157 -26.34 14.28 -23.66
C ALA A 157 -26.92 15.70 -23.40
N TYR A 158 -27.67 16.22 -24.34
CA TYR A 158 -28.39 17.53 -24.27
C TYR A 158 -27.52 18.76 -24.10
N MET A 159 -26.21 18.68 -24.39
CA MET A 159 -25.27 19.80 -24.25
C MET A 159 -25.07 20.59 -25.60
N ALA A 160 -25.66 20.16 -26.68
CA ALA A 160 -25.42 20.74 -28.02
C ALA A 160 -25.76 22.24 -28.14
N GLU A 161 -26.70 22.74 -27.33
CA GLU A 161 -27.10 24.15 -27.33
C GLU A 161 -26.45 24.96 -26.20
N THR A 162 -25.58 24.33 -25.40
CA THR A 162 -24.87 25.01 -24.32
C THR A 162 -23.73 25.84 -24.88
N LYS A 163 -23.77 27.16 -24.62
CA LYS A 163 -22.72 28.08 -25.09
C LYS A 163 -21.41 27.79 -24.37
N ASP A 164 -20.31 27.96 -25.07
CA ASP A 164 -18.93 27.81 -24.57
C ASP A 164 -18.65 26.43 -23.95
N PHE A 165 -19.36 25.39 -24.45
CA PHE A 165 -19.15 24.02 -24.07
C PHE A 165 -18.39 23.27 -25.15
N ASP A 166 -17.17 22.81 -24.82
CA ASP A 166 -16.40 21.93 -25.70
C ASP A 166 -16.17 20.60 -24.97
N VAL A 167 -16.48 19.49 -25.64
CA VAL A 167 -16.24 18.12 -25.16
C VAL A 167 -14.74 17.88 -24.86
N ALA A 168 -13.88 18.51 -25.68
CA ALA A 168 -12.43 18.37 -25.53
C ALA A 168 -11.88 18.92 -24.17
N ASP A 169 -12.59 19.90 -23.59
CA ASP A 169 -12.20 20.54 -22.34
C ASP A 169 -12.74 19.80 -21.08
N CYS A 170 -13.48 18.70 -21.30
CA CYS A 170 -14.25 18.03 -20.25
C CYS A 170 -13.75 16.60 -19.94
N ALA A 171 -12.45 16.36 -19.95
CA ALA A 171 -11.86 15.09 -19.52
C ALA A 171 -11.96 14.88 -17.99
N LEU A 172 -11.94 13.62 -17.54
CA LEU A 172 -11.65 13.31 -16.14
C LEU A 172 -10.26 13.88 -15.80
N THR A 173 -10.10 14.36 -14.57
CA THR A 173 -8.80 14.91 -14.13
C THR A 173 -7.77 13.78 -14.04
N PRO A 174 -6.67 13.84 -14.81
CA PRO A 174 -5.67 12.79 -14.80
C PRO A 174 -4.82 12.84 -13.54
N LEU A 175 -4.29 11.67 -13.17
CA LEU A 175 -3.24 11.48 -12.16
C LEU A 175 -1.95 11.07 -12.87
N GLN A 176 -0.82 11.34 -12.23
CA GLN A 176 0.45 10.74 -12.67
C GLN A 176 0.38 9.23 -12.46
N LEU A 177 0.75 8.46 -13.47
CA LEU A 177 0.85 7.00 -13.43
C LEU A 177 2.17 6.58 -14.08
N ASP A 178 2.87 5.66 -13.43
CA ASP A 178 4.03 5.00 -14.02
C ASP A 178 4.11 3.55 -13.54
N VAL A 179 4.88 2.73 -14.24
CA VAL A 179 5.04 1.30 -13.97
C VAL A 179 6.50 0.97 -13.73
N TRP A 180 6.79 0.46 -12.53
CA TRP A 180 8.09 -0.07 -12.21
C TRP A 180 8.03 -1.60 -12.10
N ARG A 181 8.69 -2.32 -13.02
CA ARG A 181 8.82 -3.80 -13.02
C ARG A 181 7.49 -4.54 -12.81
N GLY A 182 6.43 -4.10 -13.52
CA GLY A 182 5.08 -4.67 -13.42
C GLY A 182 4.25 -4.17 -12.23
N ASN A 183 4.78 -3.27 -11.42
CA ASN A 183 4.07 -2.63 -10.32
C ASN A 183 3.54 -1.26 -10.76
N ILE A 184 2.26 -1.00 -10.55
CA ILE A 184 1.60 0.27 -10.90
C ILE A 184 1.72 1.23 -9.73
N PHE A 185 2.19 2.43 -10.02
CA PHE A 185 2.24 3.55 -9.10
C PHE A 185 1.47 4.74 -9.63
N ILE A 186 0.87 5.50 -8.73
CA ILE A 186 0.26 6.79 -9.03
C ILE A 186 0.83 7.89 -8.14
N ASN A 187 0.70 9.14 -8.59
CA ASN A 187 0.94 10.31 -7.76
C ASN A 187 -0.16 11.34 -8.01
N PHE A 188 -0.66 11.95 -6.93
CA PHE A 188 -1.67 13.01 -6.99
C PHE A 188 -1.06 14.38 -7.34
N ASP A 189 0.26 14.54 -7.17
CA ASP A 189 0.98 15.76 -7.53
C ASP A 189 1.28 15.78 -9.04
N PRO A 190 0.71 16.73 -9.82
CA PRO A 190 1.00 16.82 -11.24
C PRO A 190 2.47 17.13 -11.54
N ASP A 191 3.19 17.72 -10.60
CA ASP A 191 4.60 18.09 -10.71
C ASP A 191 5.55 17.05 -10.06
N ALA A 192 5.05 15.82 -9.81
CA ALA A 192 5.84 14.75 -9.23
C ALA A 192 7.10 14.46 -10.05
N LYS A 193 8.23 14.24 -9.35
CA LYS A 193 9.44 13.73 -10.00
C LYS A 193 9.19 12.35 -10.61
N PRO A 194 9.98 11.94 -11.63
CA PRO A 194 9.82 10.60 -12.23
C PRO A 194 9.83 9.47 -11.19
N LEU A 195 9.00 8.44 -11.39
CA LEU A 195 8.97 7.25 -10.53
C LEU A 195 10.35 6.58 -10.44
N ALA A 196 11.12 6.60 -11.52
CA ALA A 196 12.47 6.03 -11.57
C ALA A 196 13.40 6.62 -10.49
N ASP A 197 13.31 7.94 -10.21
CA ASP A 197 14.08 8.57 -9.15
C ASP A 197 13.66 8.07 -7.77
N ALA A 198 12.35 7.91 -7.58
CA ALA A 198 11.77 7.42 -6.33
C ALA A 198 12.09 5.94 -6.05
N MET A 199 12.30 5.15 -7.10
CA MET A 199 12.59 3.71 -7.01
C MET A 199 14.07 3.38 -7.12
N ALA A 200 14.95 4.36 -7.39
CA ALA A 200 16.37 4.12 -7.67
C ALA A 200 17.07 3.25 -6.62
N VAL A 201 16.91 3.56 -5.33
CA VAL A 201 17.52 2.80 -4.23
C VAL A 201 17.00 1.35 -4.19
N ILE A 202 15.70 1.16 -4.43
CA ILE A 202 15.09 -0.19 -4.49
C ILE A 202 15.60 -0.93 -5.71
N ASP A 203 15.71 -0.28 -6.85
CA ASP A 203 16.19 -0.88 -8.09
C ASP A 203 17.65 -1.33 -7.99
N ASP A 204 18.51 -0.48 -7.44
CA ASP A 204 19.92 -0.77 -7.25
C ASP A 204 20.16 -1.97 -6.32
N GLU A 205 19.43 -2.05 -5.22
CA GLU A 205 19.66 -3.06 -4.19
C GLU A 205 18.85 -4.36 -4.39
N PHE A 206 17.70 -4.31 -5.07
CA PHE A 206 16.74 -5.42 -5.12
C PHE A 206 16.34 -5.85 -6.54
N SER A 207 17.01 -5.34 -7.59
CA SER A 207 16.78 -5.79 -8.97
C SER A 207 16.98 -7.29 -9.17
N PHE A 208 17.88 -7.90 -8.36
CA PHE A 208 18.14 -9.34 -8.39
C PHE A 208 16.91 -10.20 -8.03
N LEU A 209 15.87 -9.63 -7.39
CA LEU A 209 14.61 -10.33 -7.10
C LEU A 209 13.82 -10.65 -8.37
N GLY A 210 14.09 -10.01 -9.50
CA GLY A 210 13.45 -10.33 -10.78
C GLY A 210 11.94 -10.07 -10.79
N TRP A 211 11.52 -8.92 -10.26
CA TRP A 211 10.11 -8.53 -10.15
C TRP A 211 9.31 -8.68 -11.46
N GLU A 212 9.94 -8.34 -12.58
CA GLU A 212 9.37 -8.44 -13.93
C GLU A 212 9.16 -9.87 -14.43
N LYS A 213 9.77 -10.85 -13.74
CA LYS A 213 9.62 -12.30 -14.01
C LYS A 213 8.58 -12.96 -13.11
N CYS A 214 7.98 -12.17 -12.21
CA CYS A 214 6.98 -12.64 -11.27
C CYS A 214 5.60 -12.13 -11.68
N ARG A 215 4.58 -12.96 -11.43
CA ARG A 215 3.17 -12.65 -11.62
C ARG A 215 2.41 -12.72 -10.30
N LEU A 216 1.27 -12.05 -10.26
CA LEU A 216 0.37 -12.08 -9.12
C LEU A 216 -0.29 -13.45 -8.96
N GLY A 217 0.03 -14.16 -7.88
CA GLY A 217 -0.60 -15.42 -7.51
C GLY A 217 -1.90 -15.20 -6.74
N ASN A 218 -1.84 -14.41 -5.68
CA ASN A 218 -3.02 -13.99 -4.94
C ASN A 218 -2.83 -12.62 -4.27
N LYS A 219 -3.95 -12.07 -3.80
CA LYS A 219 -4.03 -10.80 -3.08
C LYS A 219 -4.90 -11.00 -1.85
N LEU A 220 -4.44 -10.49 -0.71
CA LEU A 220 -5.18 -10.48 0.55
C LEU A 220 -5.44 -9.03 0.95
N GLU A 221 -6.68 -8.72 1.34
CA GLU A 221 -7.06 -7.42 1.89
C GLU A 221 -7.64 -7.61 3.29
N ILE A 222 -7.17 -6.80 4.24
CA ILE A 222 -7.64 -6.81 5.62
C ILE A 222 -7.70 -5.39 6.19
N ASP A 223 -8.80 -5.07 6.87
CA ASP A 223 -8.93 -3.82 7.61
C ASP A 223 -8.48 -4.02 9.06
N LEU A 224 -7.56 -3.18 9.51
CA LEU A 224 -7.00 -3.18 10.85
C LEU A 224 -7.46 -1.93 11.61
N ALA A 225 -7.80 -2.10 12.90
CA ALA A 225 -8.20 -0.99 13.78
C ALA A 225 -6.96 -0.30 14.38
N CYS A 226 -6.07 0.18 13.50
CA CYS A 226 -4.87 0.89 13.89
C CYS A 226 -4.45 1.94 12.85
N ASN A 227 -3.61 2.88 13.28
CA ASN A 227 -2.97 3.85 12.39
C ASN A 227 -2.01 3.16 11.41
N TRP A 228 -1.93 3.64 10.18
CA TRP A 228 -1.10 3.09 9.11
C TRP A 228 0.38 2.97 9.47
N LYS A 229 0.89 3.87 10.31
CA LYS A 229 2.28 3.84 10.77
C LYS A 229 2.59 2.58 11.57
N PHE A 230 1.66 2.13 12.43
CA PHE A 230 1.86 0.89 13.19
C PHE A 230 2.03 -0.33 12.30
N VAL A 231 1.39 -0.35 11.12
CA VAL A 231 1.61 -1.44 10.17
C VAL A 231 3.06 -1.47 9.70
N HIS A 232 3.59 -0.32 9.26
CA HIS A 232 4.99 -0.26 8.79
C HIS A 232 6.00 -0.42 9.93
N GLU A 233 5.73 0.17 11.09
CA GLU A 233 6.57 0.00 12.28
C GLU A 233 6.68 -1.48 12.66
N ASN A 234 5.55 -2.21 12.71
CA ASN A 234 5.54 -3.65 13.00
C ASN A 234 6.36 -4.45 11.96
N LEU A 235 6.23 -4.13 10.66
CA LEU A 235 6.98 -4.80 9.60
C LEU A 235 8.50 -4.50 9.64
N MET A 236 8.91 -3.45 10.31
CA MET A 236 10.31 -3.03 10.47
C MET A 236 10.88 -3.30 11.87
N ASP A 237 10.02 -3.65 12.81
CA ASP A 237 10.40 -4.02 14.16
C ASP A 237 10.82 -5.50 14.21
N PHE A 238 12.11 -5.76 14.28
CA PHE A 238 12.64 -7.11 14.44
C PHE A 238 12.78 -7.53 15.92
N TYR A 239 12.52 -6.62 16.85
CA TYR A 239 12.61 -6.88 18.27
C TYR A 239 11.51 -7.84 18.78
N HIS A 240 10.28 -7.70 18.23
CA HIS A 240 9.15 -8.54 18.64
C HIS A 240 9.19 -9.97 18.07
N VAL A 241 9.90 -10.19 16.93
CA VAL A 241 9.81 -11.43 16.14
C VAL A 241 10.11 -12.69 16.95
N GLY A 242 11.16 -12.67 17.75
CA GLY A 242 11.56 -13.84 18.55
C GLY A 242 10.63 -14.18 19.71
N VAL A 243 9.73 -13.26 20.09
CA VAL A 243 8.77 -13.42 21.19
C VAL A 243 7.38 -13.67 20.66
N LEU A 244 6.85 -12.76 19.86
CA LEU A 244 5.48 -12.83 19.34
C LEU A 244 5.29 -14.02 18.39
N HIS A 245 6.23 -14.20 17.47
CA HIS A 245 6.19 -15.26 16.46
C HIS A 245 6.91 -16.54 16.87
N ALA A 246 7.21 -16.72 18.16
CA ALA A 246 7.90 -17.92 18.63
C ALA A 246 7.16 -19.23 18.30
N GLY A 247 5.83 -19.19 18.18
CA GLY A 247 4.98 -20.31 17.80
C GLY A 247 4.83 -20.53 16.29
N SER A 248 5.27 -19.58 15.46
CA SER A 248 5.17 -19.65 14.01
C SER A 248 6.55 -19.70 13.35
N PHE A 249 7.10 -18.55 12.91
CA PHE A 249 8.39 -18.52 12.19
C PHE A 249 9.55 -17.94 13.02
N GLY A 250 9.26 -17.33 14.18
CA GLY A 250 10.23 -16.55 14.94
C GLY A 250 11.17 -17.34 15.83
N ALA A 251 10.88 -18.63 16.14
CA ALA A 251 11.65 -19.43 17.13
C ALA A 251 13.16 -19.50 16.84
N ASN A 252 13.56 -19.48 15.58
CA ASN A 252 14.96 -19.55 15.14
C ASN A 252 15.46 -18.24 14.52
N PHE A 253 14.66 -17.18 14.63
CA PHE A 253 14.99 -15.89 14.04
C PHE A 253 16.18 -15.26 14.79
N LYS A 254 17.21 -14.90 14.02
CA LYS A 254 18.40 -14.20 14.53
C LYS A 254 18.58 -12.91 13.72
N PHE A 255 18.67 -11.83 14.42
CA PHE A 255 18.80 -10.50 13.85
C PHE A 255 19.78 -9.66 14.68
N GLN A 256 20.54 -8.81 14.00
CA GLN A 256 21.46 -7.85 14.61
C GLN A 256 21.13 -6.43 14.14
N PRO A 257 21.33 -5.39 14.96
CA PRO A 257 21.09 -4.00 14.56
C PRO A 257 21.85 -3.58 13.29
N ASP A 258 23.02 -4.17 13.05
CA ASP A 258 23.84 -3.88 11.88
C ASP A 258 23.29 -4.46 10.56
N ASP A 259 22.34 -5.39 10.65
CA ASP A 259 21.64 -5.92 9.46
C ASP A 259 20.72 -4.86 8.82
N VAL A 260 20.35 -3.79 9.54
CA VAL A 260 19.51 -2.69 9.06
C VAL A 260 20.33 -1.62 8.37
N ASN A 261 20.09 -1.42 7.08
CA ASN A 261 20.61 -0.30 6.31
C ASN A 261 19.54 0.79 6.22
N VAL A 262 19.71 1.87 6.96
CA VAL A 262 18.80 3.01 6.90
C VAL A 262 19.01 3.79 5.60
N LYS A 263 17.94 4.30 5.04
CA LYS A 263 17.88 5.06 3.80
C LYS A 263 17.29 6.44 4.06
N PRO A 264 17.48 7.40 3.14
CA PRO A 264 16.78 8.68 3.21
C PRO A 264 15.25 8.52 3.32
N ASP A 265 14.60 9.58 3.77
CA ASP A 265 13.13 9.69 3.85
C ASP A 265 12.46 8.58 4.68
N GLY A 266 13.15 8.09 5.72
CA GLY A 266 12.65 6.99 6.56
C GLY A 266 12.73 5.61 5.93
N GLY A 267 13.28 5.50 4.72
CA GLY A 267 13.45 4.24 4.02
C GLY A 267 14.44 3.30 4.72
N LEU A 268 14.35 2.01 4.41
CA LEU A 268 15.32 1.01 4.89
C LEU A 268 15.47 -0.14 3.91
N SER A 269 16.59 -0.84 4.03
CA SER A 269 16.81 -2.16 3.45
C SER A 269 17.45 -3.10 4.46
N ILE A 270 17.04 -4.37 4.44
CA ILE A 270 17.50 -5.38 5.38
C ILE A 270 17.70 -6.69 4.63
N PHE A 271 18.86 -7.34 4.86
CA PHE A 271 19.14 -8.69 4.41
C PHE A 271 19.33 -9.57 5.65
N TYR A 272 18.63 -10.70 5.69
CA TYR A 272 18.63 -11.56 6.88
C TYR A 272 18.36 -13.02 6.51
N ASN A 273 18.35 -13.88 7.53
CA ASN A 273 18.05 -15.29 7.38
C ASN A 273 16.68 -15.61 7.97
N ALA A 274 15.71 -15.88 7.12
CA ALA A 274 14.40 -16.40 7.50
C ALA A 274 13.85 -17.23 6.36
N GLY A 275 13.39 -18.42 6.64
CA GLY A 275 12.71 -19.25 5.65
C GLY A 275 11.43 -18.59 5.11
N PRO A 276 10.84 -19.17 4.05
CA PRO A 276 9.54 -18.76 3.56
C PRO A 276 8.46 -18.76 4.65
N PRO A 277 7.41 -17.96 4.52
CA PRO A 277 6.27 -17.96 5.46
C PRO A 277 5.33 -19.13 5.15
N THR A 278 5.81 -20.33 5.44
CA THR A 278 5.15 -21.61 5.21
C THR A 278 5.37 -22.53 6.41
N PRO A 279 4.55 -23.56 6.60
CA PRO A 279 4.83 -24.60 7.60
C PRO A 279 6.22 -25.19 7.39
N GLY A 280 7.03 -25.21 8.46
CA GLY A 280 8.41 -25.69 8.41
C GLY A 280 9.41 -24.75 7.75
N ALA A 281 8.98 -23.56 7.32
CA ALA A 281 9.81 -22.54 6.65
C ALA A 281 10.49 -23.06 5.35
N GLU A 282 9.78 -23.92 4.60
CA GLU A 282 10.27 -24.53 3.37
C GLU A 282 9.68 -23.84 2.13
N PRO A 283 10.44 -23.68 1.04
CA PRO A 283 9.96 -23.14 -0.24
C PRO A 283 9.14 -24.22 -0.98
N LEU A 284 7.82 -24.27 -0.71
CA LEU A 284 6.94 -25.34 -1.19
C LEU A 284 6.86 -25.44 -2.73
N LEU A 285 7.09 -24.33 -3.43
CA LEU A 285 7.16 -24.29 -4.90
C LEU A 285 8.59 -24.40 -5.44
N GLY A 286 9.58 -24.51 -4.56
CA GLY A 286 11.00 -24.44 -4.92
C GLY A 286 11.52 -23.01 -4.89
N LYS A 287 12.80 -22.84 -5.21
CA LYS A 287 13.42 -21.52 -5.28
C LYS A 287 13.05 -20.80 -6.57
N MET A 288 13.10 -19.47 -6.56
CA MET A 288 13.14 -18.70 -7.80
C MET A 288 14.37 -19.11 -8.62
N PRO A 289 14.27 -19.41 -9.91
CA PRO A 289 15.39 -19.94 -10.71
C PRO A 289 16.65 -19.07 -10.68
N TRP A 290 16.47 -17.76 -10.61
CA TRP A 290 17.58 -16.80 -10.55
C TRP A 290 18.15 -16.60 -9.14
N LEU A 291 17.65 -17.33 -8.13
CA LEU A 291 18.12 -17.33 -6.75
C LEU A 291 18.63 -18.72 -6.29
N GLU A 292 18.90 -19.64 -7.23
CA GLU A 292 19.32 -21.01 -6.91
C GLU A 292 20.56 -21.07 -6.01
N ASP A 293 21.51 -20.16 -6.21
CA ASP A 293 22.76 -20.09 -5.42
C ASP A 293 22.55 -19.53 -4.00
N ARG A 294 21.35 -18.99 -3.69
CA ARG A 294 21.07 -18.46 -2.37
C ARG A 294 20.60 -19.56 -1.42
N PRO A 295 20.87 -19.42 -0.09
CA PRO A 295 20.39 -20.39 0.89
C PRO A 295 18.85 -20.37 0.98
N HIS A 296 18.24 -21.49 1.41
CA HIS A 296 16.79 -21.57 1.65
C HIS A 296 16.27 -20.52 2.64
N SER A 297 17.12 -20.11 3.57
CA SER A 297 16.82 -19.07 4.57
C SER A 297 17.05 -17.64 4.03
N PHE A 298 17.33 -17.44 2.73
CA PHE A 298 17.53 -16.11 2.19
C PHE A 298 16.25 -15.28 2.31
N ALA A 299 16.42 -14.09 2.88
CA ALA A 299 15.34 -13.12 3.05
C ALA A 299 15.85 -11.68 2.93
N CYS A 300 15.02 -10.81 2.41
CA CYS A 300 15.24 -9.37 2.43
C CYS A 300 13.93 -8.64 2.61
N THR A 301 14.02 -7.39 3.09
CA THR A 301 12.89 -6.50 3.28
C THR A 301 13.33 -5.09 2.97
N ALA A 302 12.45 -4.31 2.36
CA ALA A 302 12.64 -2.88 2.24
C ALA A 302 11.32 -2.14 2.46
N TYR A 303 11.44 -0.93 2.96
CA TYR A 303 10.36 0.03 3.04
C TYR A 303 10.63 1.20 2.09
N ARG A 304 9.60 1.55 1.34
CA ARG A 304 9.54 2.75 0.50
C ARG A 304 8.32 3.57 0.90
N SER A 305 8.62 4.78 1.35
CA SER A 305 7.63 5.78 1.77
C SER A 305 6.61 6.09 0.65
N PRO A 306 5.33 6.34 0.97
CA PRO A 306 4.75 6.20 2.31
C PRO A 306 4.06 4.86 2.56
N ASN A 307 3.71 4.07 1.53
CA ASN A 307 2.76 3.00 1.69
C ASN A 307 3.27 1.59 1.37
N LEU A 308 4.52 1.43 0.93
CA LEU A 308 5.05 0.15 0.47
C LEU A 308 6.13 -0.41 1.38
N THR A 309 5.88 -1.57 1.98
CA THR A 309 6.91 -2.49 2.47
C THR A 309 6.88 -3.74 1.61
N PHE A 310 8.02 -4.32 1.28
CA PHE A 310 8.02 -5.63 0.63
C PHE A 310 8.98 -6.59 1.29
N PHE A 311 8.67 -7.87 1.17
CA PHE A 311 9.50 -8.99 1.60
C PHE A 311 9.91 -9.81 0.39
N GLY A 312 11.21 -9.91 0.13
CA GLY A 312 11.76 -10.90 -0.79
C GLY A 312 12.13 -12.17 -0.02
N ARG A 313 11.67 -13.30 -0.52
CA ARG A 313 12.03 -14.64 -0.05
C ARG A 313 12.65 -15.42 -1.19
N ILE A 314 13.17 -16.58 -0.87
CA ILE A 314 13.81 -17.43 -1.85
C ILE A 314 12.86 -17.91 -2.96
N ASP A 315 11.56 -17.88 -2.70
CA ASP A 315 10.50 -18.46 -3.53
C ASP A 315 9.41 -17.47 -3.96
N CYS A 316 9.32 -16.30 -3.33
CA CYS A 316 8.29 -15.29 -3.65
C CYS A 316 8.70 -13.87 -3.27
N ILE A 317 8.00 -12.89 -3.85
CA ILE A 317 8.05 -11.50 -3.42
C ILE A 317 6.68 -11.11 -2.86
N ARG A 318 6.65 -10.40 -1.73
CA ARG A 318 5.40 -9.99 -1.07
C ARG A 318 5.37 -8.48 -0.82
N PRO A 319 4.89 -7.68 -1.77
CA PRO A 319 4.52 -6.29 -1.50
C PRO A 319 3.38 -6.23 -0.48
N MET A 320 3.52 -5.37 0.51
CA MET A 320 2.52 -5.08 1.52
C MET A 320 2.28 -3.58 1.53
N VAL A 321 1.03 -3.19 1.36
CA VAL A 321 0.62 -1.79 1.19
C VAL A 321 -0.31 -1.42 2.32
N ALA A 322 -0.02 -0.31 3.02
CA ALA A 322 -0.89 0.23 4.04
C ALA A 322 -1.64 1.46 3.50
N TRP A 323 -2.96 1.35 3.40
CA TRP A 323 -3.86 2.42 3.00
C TRP A 323 -4.58 2.97 4.22
N PRO A 324 -4.27 4.20 4.67
CA PRO A 324 -5.00 4.80 5.77
C PRO A 324 -6.45 5.08 5.36
N ILE A 325 -7.39 4.68 6.21
CA ILE A 325 -8.82 5.00 6.09
C ILE A 325 -9.13 6.23 6.93
N ASP A 326 -8.62 6.27 8.14
CA ASP A 326 -8.61 7.40 9.07
C ASP A 326 -7.42 7.26 10.04
N GLU A 327 -7.33 8.10 11.06
CA GLU A 327 -6.24 8.09 12.04
C GLU A 327 -6.13 6.79 12.84
N GLY A 328 -7.19 5.99 12.89
CA GLY A 328 -7.25 4.75 13.68
C GLY A 328 -7.62 3.51 12.89
N ARG A 329 -7.72 3.60 11.56
CA ARG A 329 -8.05 2.45 10.70
C ARG A 329 -7.21 2.44 9.44
N THR A 330 -6.74 1.25 9.08
CA THR A 330 -5.87 1.03 7.92
C THR A 330 -6.34 -0.21 7.16
N ARG A 331 -6.43 -0.10 5.84
CA ARG A 331 -6.52 -1.26 4.95
C ARG A 331 -5.14 -1.71 4.57
N VAL A 332 -4.81 -2.95 4.85
CA VAL A 332 -3.58 -3.60 4.40
C VAL A 332 -3.89 -4.47 3.20
N VAL A 333 -3.10 -4.31 2.14
CA VAL A 333 -3.18 -5.14 0.94
C VAL A 333 -1.85 -5.86 0.78
N ILE A 334 -1.89 -7.19 0.71
CA ILE A 334 -0.72 -8.05 0.54
C ILE A 334 -0.81 -8.77 -0.77
N TYR A 335 0.21 -8.61 -1.59
CA TYR A 335 0.36 -9.30 -2.86
C TYR A 335 1.35 -10.46 -2.67
N HIS A 336 1.06 -11.61 -3.27
CA HIS A 336 2.03 -12.70 -3.38
C HIS A 336 2.41 -12.87 -4.85
N LEU A 337 3.66 -12.56 -5.15
CA LEU A 337 4.21 -12.65 -6.51
C LEU A 337 5.12 -13.86 -6.59
N PHE A 338 4.88 -14.70 -7.60
CA PHE A 338 5.66 -15.91 -7.85
C PHE A 338 6.24 -15.89 -9.26
N PRO A 339 7.38 -16.58 -9.52
CA PRO A 339 7.88 -16.83 -10.86
C PRO A 339 6.79 -17.30 -11.81
N GLU A 340 6.75 -16.76 -13.02
CA GLU A 340 5.72 -17.10 -14.01
C GLU A 340 5.64 -18.61 -14.27
N GLU A 341 6.78 -19.29 -14.31
CA GLU A 341 6.85 -20.74 -14.54
C GLU A 341 6.20 -21.59 -13.43
N PHE A 342 5.98 -21.04 -12.22
CA PHE A 342 5.31 -21.79 -11.16
C PHE A 342 3.82 -21.95 -11.42
N PHE A 343 3.22 -21.08 -12.23
CA PHE A 343 1.80 -21.13 -12.57
C PHE A 343 1.41 -22.35 -13.40
N ASP A 344 2.36 -22.96 -14.13
CA ASP A 344 2.13 -24.16 -14.92
C ASP A 344 2.17 -25.46 -14.08
N ARG A 345 2.52 -25.38 -12.79
CA ARG A 345 2.58 -26.53 -11.90
C ARG A 345 1.18 -27.03 -11.54
N PRO A 346 0.93 -28.32 -11.56
CA PRO A 346 -0.39 -28.88 -11.23
C PRO A 346 -0.78 -28.65 -9.74
N ASP A 347 0.21 -28.48 -8.84
CA ASP A 347 0.02 -28.25 -7.41
C ASP A 347 0.01 -26.75 -7.03
N PHE A 348 0.14 -25.84 -8.00
CA PHE A 348 0.28 -24.41 -7.72
C PHE A 348 -0.89 -23.85 -6.91
N ALA A 349 -2.13 -24.09 -7.33
CA ALA A 349 -3.32 -23.55 -6.67
C ALA A 349 -3.48 -24.06 -5.22
N GLU A 350 -3.18 -25.33 -4.96
CA GLU A 350 -3.23 -25.90 -3.62
C GLU A 350 -2.13 -25.33 -2.73
N THR A 351 -0.92 -25.24 -3.27
CA THR A 351 0.24 -24.69 -2.55
C THR A 351 0.06 -23.20 -2.24
N LEU A 352 -0.49 -22.43 -3.20
CA LEU A 352 -0.80 -21.01 -3.02
C LEU A 352 -1.75 -20.78 -1.82
N LYS A 353 -2.71 -21.71 -1.61
CA LYS A 353 -3.59 -21.66 -0.44
C LYS A 353 -2.80 -21.80 0.86
N ILE A 354 -1.76 -22.64 0.91
CA ILE A 354 -0.93 -22.80 2.11
C ILE A 354 -0.20 -21.49 2.44
N TYR A 355 0.39 -20.82 1.43
CA TYR A 355 1.00 -19.50 1.62
C TYR A 355 -0.01 -18.47 2.15
N HIS A 356 -1.21 -18.48 1.60
CA HIS A 356 -2.29 -17.59 2.01
C HIS A 356 -2.71 -17.80 3.47
N ASP A 357 -3.01 -19.04 3.84
CA ASP A 357 -3.48 -19.40 5.18
C ASP A 357 -2.39 -19.10 6.24
N TYR A 358 -1.14 -19.36 5.90
CA TYR A 358 -0.01 -19.06 6.80
C TYR A 358 0.20 -17.55 6.95
N GLN A 359 0.01 -16.77 5.87
CA GLN A 359 0.06 -15.31 5.95
C GLN A 359 -1.03 -14.75 6.88
N ILE A 360 -2.24 -15.30 6.82
CA ILE A 360 -3.32 -14.93 7.75
C ILE A 360 -2.94 -15.23 9.19
N LEU A 361 -2.35 -16.41 9.47
CA LEU A 361 -1.90 -16.77 10.81
C LEU A 361 -0.93 -15.73 11.38
N VAL A 362 0.11 -15.38 10.62
CA VAL A 362 1.12 -14.40 11.05
C VAL A 362 0.50 -13.02 11.26
N LEU A 363 -0.37 -12.58 10.34
CA LEU A 363 -1.07 -11.30 10.46
C LEU A 363 -1.96 -11.22 11.70
N GLU A 364 -2.61 -12.30 12.08
CA GLU A 364 -3.47 -12.33 13.28
C GLU A 364 -2.66 -12.21 14.57
N GLU A 365 -1.43 -12.76 14.61
CA GLU A 365 -0.49 -12.56 15.73
C GLU A 365 -0.16 -11.07 15.88
N ASP A 366 0.21 -10.39 14.79
CA ASP A 366 0.55 -8.97 14.76
C ASP A 366 -0.65 -8.07 15.05
N ARG A 367 -1.81 -8.37 14.44
CA ARG A 367 -3.03 -7.57 14.54
C ARG A 367 -3.43 -7.29 15.96
N VAL A 368 -3.41 -8.32 16.82
CA VAL A 368 -3.79 -8.19 18.23
C VAL A 368 -2.89 -7.17 18.95
N MET A 369 -1.60 -7.13 18.61
CA MET A 369 -0.64 -6.22 19.25
C MET A 369 -0.82 -4.78 18.74
N ILE A 370 -0.83 -4.56 17.44
CA ILE A 370 -0.90 -3.20 16.87
C ILE A 370 -2.27 -2.54 17.14
N GLU A 371 -3.38 -3.29 17.14
CA GLU A 371 -4.70 -2.77 17.53
C GLU A 371 -4.76 -2.46 19.04
N SER A 372 -4.01 -3.19 19.87
CA SER A 372 -3.87 -2.88 21.29
C SER A 372 -3.04 -1.60 21.50
N MET A 373 -1.96 -1.42 20.74
CA MET A 373 -1.15 -0.20 20.75
C MET A 373 -2.01 1.03 20.38
N GLN A 374 -2.81 0.95 19.32
CA GLN A 374 -3.69 2.05 18.89
C GLN A 374 -4.61 2.52 20.01
N LYS A 375 -5.21 1.60 20.78
CA LYS A 375 -6.08 1.94 21.90
C LYS A 375 -5.36 2.73 23.00
N ALA A 376 -4.07 2.51 23.19
CA ALA A 376 -3.27 3.21 24.18
C ALA A 376 -2.92 4.65 23.77
N MET A 377 -2.91 4.99 22.48
CA MET A 377 -2.44 6.28 21.97
C MET A 377 -3.29 7.48 22.44
N SER A 378 -4.56 7.27 22.68
CA SER A 378 -5.48 8.29 23.21
C SER A 378 -5.52 8.35 24.75
N SER A 379 -4.77 7.49 25.42
CA SER A 379 -4.78 7.45 26.90
C SER A 379 -4.01 8.62 27.50
N PRO A 380 -4.55 9.32 28.50
CA PRO A 380 -3.86 10.42 29.17
C PRO A 380 -2.64 9.96 29.98
N VAL A 381 -2.51 8.65 30.23
CA VAL A 381 -1.37 8.07 30.97
C VAL A 381 -0.31 7.50 30.02
N TYR A 382 -0.57 7.44 28.71
CA TYR A 382 0.44 7.00 27.75
C TYR A 382 1.66 7.93 27.79
N ARG A 383 2.84 7.32 27.82
CA ARG A 383 4.13 7.99 27.66
C ARG A 383 4.97 7.17 26.69
N PRO A 384 5.62 7.81 25.72
CA PRO A 384 6.51 7.10 24.79
C PRO A 384 7.60 6.32 25.54
N GLY A 385 7.65 5.00 25.30
CA GLY A 385 8.66 4.11 25.84
C GLY A 385 10.01 4.29 25.16
N ARG A 386 11.08 3.75 25.77
CA ARG A 386 12.43 3.76 25.18
C ARG A 386 12.51 2.77 24.02
N MET A 387 13.21 3.17 22.97
CA MET A 387 13.52 2.26 21.86
C MET A 387 14.67 1.32 22.21
N SER A 388 14.59 0.09 21.69
CA SER A 388 15.68 -0.86 21.62
C SER A 388 16.62 -0.54 20.45
N THR A 389 17.87 -0.94 20.51
CA THR A 389 18.79 -0.88 19.35
C THR A 389 18.33 -1.76 18.20
N LEU A 390 17.49 -2.77 18.44
CA LEU A 390 16.86 -3.61 17.40
C LEU A 390 15.76 -2.88 16.63
N GLU A 391 15.28 -1.74 17.13
CA GLU A 391 14.25 -0.89 16.50
C GLU A 391 14.85 0.24 15.63
N LYS A 392 16.09 0.08 15.17
CA LYS A 392 16.77 1.06 14.29
C LYS A 392 15.96 1.39 13.04
N GLY A 393 15.24 0.42 12.47
CA GLY A 393 14.34 0.63 11.34
C GLY A 393 13.15 1.54 11.70
N VAL A 394 12.50 1.26 12.82
CA VAL A 394 11.38 2.05 13.35
C VAL A 394 11.83 3.49 13.66
N HIS A 395 12.99 3.65 14.30
CA HIS A 395 13.56 4.96 14.59
C HIS A 395 13.79 5.79 13.30
N ASN A 396 14.39 5.18 12.27
CA ASN A 396 14.61 5.85 10.99
C ASN A 396 13.30 6.22 10.28
N PHE A 397 12.35 5.29 10.27
CA PHE A 397 11.02 5.51 9.70
C PHE A 397 10.32 6.72 10.35
N LEU A 398 10.26 6.72 11.69
CA LEU A 398 9.62 7.80 12.44
C LEU A 398 10.31 9.15 12.21
N ASN A 399 11.65 9.18 12.14
CA ASN A 399 12.36 10.43 11.86
C ASN A 399 12.09 10.95 10.45
N GLY A 400 12.11 10.09 9.42
CA GLY A 400 11.74 10.48 8.06
C GLY A 400 10.30 10.97 7.95
N TYR A 401 9.37 10.33 8.67
CA TYR A 401 7.98 10.78 8.77
C TYR A 401 7.88 12.17 9.44
N LEU A 402 8.58 12.36 10.58
CA LEU A 402 8.57 13.63 11.30
C LEU A 402 9.11 14.77 10.45
N ASP A 403 10.16 14.53 9.65
CA ASP A 403 10.73 15.53 8.75
C ASP A 403 9.72 16.00 7.69
N ARG A 404 8.90 15.09 7.19
CA ARG A 404 7.90 15.35 6.13
C ARG A 404 6.62 15.98 6.65
N VAL A 405 6.09 15.47 7.77
CA VAL A 405 4.72 15.79 8.21
C VAL A 405 4.72 16.80 9.35
N ILE A 406 5.59 16.64 10.33
CA ILE A 406 5.56 17.51 11.52
C ILE A 406 6.47 18.74 11.35
N GLY A 407 7.55 18.61 10.60
CA GLY A 407 8.55 19.65 10.44
C GLY A 407 9.43 19.82 11.68
N GLY A 408 10.38 20.73 11.61
CA GLY A 408 11.39 20.91 12.62
C GLY A 408 12.68 20.23 12.21
N ALA A 409 13.75 21.01 11.97
CA ALA A 409 15.05 20.47 11.61
C ALA A 409 15.51 19.45 12.63
N THR A 410 16.03 18.33 12.15
CA THR A 410 16.90 17.44 12.94
C THR A 410 18.03 18.31 13.52
N PRO A 411 18.35 18.26 14.81
CA PRO A 411 19.40 19.03 15.44
C PRO A 411 20.78 18.75 14.86
#